data_ecb6a9314c5c5adc18821fd2e3f64076
#
_entry.id   ecb6a9314c5c5adc18821fd2e3f64076
#
_cell.length_a   1.000
_cell.length_b   1.000
_cell.length_c   1.000
_cell.angle_alpha   90.00
_cell.angle_beta   90.00
_cell.angle_gamma   90.00
#
_symmetry.space_group_name_H-M   'P 1'
#
loop_
_entity.id
_entity.type
_entity.pdbx_description
1 polymer ?
#
loop_
_entity_poly.entity_id
_entity_poly.type
_entity_poly.pdbx_seq_one_letter_code
_entity_poly.pdbx_strand_id
1 'polypeptide(L)'
;MIVLNNILVATDFGPASDAALTYGRALAKQFGARLHLLHAAENDFLRAAVTDPHVLRAGVARRLEERLTAEDRERSAHVVLETSDHPAEAIIEYAKHARIDLIVMGTHGRTGVAHLLVGSVAECVVRTAPCPVLTVRHPEHEFVLPDAAPAVQEMRPS
;
A
#
# COMPACT_ATOMS: atom_id res chain seq x y z
N MET A 1 -7.09 -8.94 22.33
CA MET A 1 -5.78 -8.95 21.66
C MET A 1 -6.01 -8.90 20.15
N ILE A 2 -5.33 -8.00 19.45
CA ILE A 2 -5.40 -7.92 17.97
C ILE A 2 -4.25 -8.75 17.40
N VAL A 3 -4.55 -9.62 16.45
CA VAL A 3 -3.56 -10.42 15.72
C VAL A 3 -3.70 -10.09 14.24
N LEU A 4 -2.62 -9.65 13.62
CA LEU A 4 -2.52 -9.41 12.19
C LEU A 4 -1.42 -10.31 11.62
N ASN A 5 -1.75 -11.16 10.66
CA ASN A 5 -0.81 -12.05 9.99
C ASN A 5 -0.46 -11.58 8.58
N ASN A 6 -1.42 -10.95 7.90
CA ASN A 6 -1.27 -10.47 6.53
C ASN A 6 -1.83 -9.05 6.40
N ILE A 7 -0.98 -8.12 5.98
CA ILE A 7 -1.35 -6.73 5.73
C ILE A 7 -1.15 -6.42 4.25
N LEU A 8 -2.19 -5.92 3.60
CA LEU A 8 -2.16 -5.51 2.20
C LEU A 8 -2.02 -4.00 2.10
N VAL A 9 -1.05 -3.54 1.33
CA VAL A 9 -0.94 -2.14 0.90
C VAL A 9 -1.25 -2.06 -0.58
N ALA A 10 -2.26 -1.30 -0.95
CA ALA A 10 -2.57 -1.01 -2.34
C ALA A 10 -1.83 0.27 -2.77
N THR A 11 -1.12 0.20 -3.89
CA THR A 11 -0.33 1.32 -4.41
C THR A 11 -0.70 1.65 -5.86
N ASP A 12 -0.80 2.94 -6.14
CA ASP A 12 -0.84 3.53 -7.48
C ASP A 12 0.46 4.27 -7.83
N PHE A 13 1.48 4.09 -7.00
CA PHE A 13 2.78 4.77 -7.06
C PHE A 13 2.72 6.28 -6.79
N GLY A 14 1.60 6.79 -6.29
CA GLY A 14 1.44 8.18 -5.90
C GLY A 14 1.85 8.45 -4.44
N PRO A 15 1.97 9.73 -4.05
CA PRO A 15 2.44 10.11 -2.71
C PRO A 15 1.51 9.62 -1.59
N ALA A 16 0.19 9.56 -1.79
CA ALA A 16 -0.73 9.03 -0.79
C ALA A 16 -0.55 7.54 -0.57
N SER A 17 -0.30 6.76 -1.63
CA SER A 17 -0.02 5.33 -1.50
C SER A 17 1.38 5.05 -0.94
N ASP A 18 2.35 5.92 -1.20
CA ASP A 18 3.68 5.83 -0.57
C ASP A 18 3.58 6.11 0.95
N ALA A 19 2.76 7.08 1.36
CA ALA A 19 2.44 7.28 2.78
C ALA A 19 1.73 6.05 3.38
N ALA A 20 0.75 5.48 2.68
CA ALA A 20 0.07 4.25 3.09
C ALA A 20 1.06 3.08 3.26
N LEU A 21 2.05 2.95 2.38
CA LEU A 21 3.10 1.94 2.50
C LEU A 21 3.93 2.12 3.77
N THR A 22 4.24 3.36 4.14
CA THR A 22 4.95 3.66 5.39
C THR A 22 4.17 3.15 6.61
N TYR A 23 2.86 3.40 6.67
CA TYR A 23 1.99 2.89 7.73
C TYR A 23 1.87 1.36 7.69
N GLY A 24 1.64 0.78 6.52
CA GLY A 24 1.52 -0.65 6.35
C GLY A 24 2.77 -1.40 6.79
N ARG A 25 3.95 -0.88 6.46
CA ARG A 25 5.25 -1.42 6.90
C ARG A 25 5.42 -1.34 8.41
N ALA A 26 5.12 -0.20 9.01
CA ALA A 26 5.22 -0.02 10.47
C ALA A 26 4.30 -1.00 11.21
N LEU A 27 3.06 -1.16 10.75
CA LEU A 27 2.12 -2.12 11.31
C LEU A 27 2.57 -3.58 11.10
N ALA A 28 3.07 -3.92 9.91
CA ALA A 28 3.60 -5.26 9.63
C ALA A 28 4.77 -5.58 10.58
N LYS A 29 5.67 -4.62 10.80
CA LYS A 29 6.77 -4.76 11.76
C LYS A 29 6.26 -4.95 13.20
N GLN A 30 5.32 -4.11 13.63
CA GLN A 30 4.77 -4.13 14.98
C GLN A 30 4.05 -5.44 15.33
N PHE A 31 3.29 -5.99 14.39
CA PHE A 31 2.48 -7.20 14.61
C PHE A 31 3.18 -8.49 14.14
N GLY A 32 4.36 -8.39 13.52
CA GLY A 32 5.02 -9.55 12.91
C GLY A 32 4.25 -10.09 11.69
N ALA A 33 3.47 -9.23 11.04
CA ALA A 33 2.66 -9.60 9.89
C ALA A 33 3.47 -9.62 8.59
N ARG A 34 3.02 -10.41 7.62
CA ARG A 34 3.54 -10.37 6.26
C ARG A 34 2.96 -9.17 5.51
N LEU A 35 3.82 -8.42 4.86
CA LEU A 35 3.44 -7.28 4.01
C LEU A 35 3.19 -7.76 2.57
N HIS A 36 2.03 -7.43 2.02
CA HIS A 36 1.68 -7.62 0.63
C HIS A 36 1.57 -6.24 -0.03
N LEU A 37 2.37 -5.97 -1.05
CA LEU A 37 2.30 -4.72 -1.81
C LEU A 37 1.67 -4.98 -3.17
N LEU A 38 0.45 -4.50 -3.38
CA LEU A 38 -0.34 -4.75 -4.57
C LEU A 38 -0.50 -3.50 -5.42
N HIS A 39 -0.29 -3.65 -6.72
CA HIS A 39 -0.70 -2.71 -7.74
C HIS A 39 -1.69 -3.36 -8.70
N ALA A 40 -2.85 -2.75 -8.89
CA ALA A 40 -3.81 -3.13 -9.92
C ALA A 40 -3.60 -2.24 -11.15
N ALA A 41 -2.99 -2.79 -12.19
CA ALA A 41 -2.78 -2.12 -13.46
C ALA A 41 -4.03 -2.19 -14.33
N GLU A 42 -4.42 -1.07 -14.92
CA GLU A 42 -5.52 -1.03 -15.87
C GLU A 42 -5.13 -1.74 -17.18
N ASN A 43 -6.05 -2.54 -17.73
CA ASN A 43 -5.83 -3.25 -18.98
C ASN A 43 -5.59 -2.29 -20.15
N ASP A 44 -6.28 -1.15 -20.19
CA ASP A 44 -6.13 -0.16 -21.24
C ASP A 44 -4.73 0.47 -21.27
N PHE A 45 -4.10 0.62 -20.12
CA PHE A 45 -2.71 1.05 -20.04
C PHE A 45 -1.77 0.04 -20.72
N LEU A 46 -2.03 -1.25 -20.57
CA LEU A 46 -1.25 -2.31 -21.21
C LEU A 46 -1.56 -2.44 -22.70
N ARG A 47 -2.78 -2.13 -23.13
CA ARG A 47 -3.21 -2.19 -24.54
C ARG A 47 -2.78 -0.97 -25.34
N ALA A 48 -2.79 0.21 -24.74
CA ALA A 48 -2.39 1.46 -25.38
C ALA A 48 -0.87 1.62 -25.53
N ALA A 49 -0.08 0.77 -24.89
CA ALA A 49 1.37 0.83 -24.99
C ALA A 49 1.83 0.35 -26.36
N VAL A 50 2.64 1.17 -27.03
CA VAL A 50 3.36 0.81 -28.26
C VAL A 50 4.41 -0.28 -27.98
N THR A 51 4.65 -0.57 -26.70
CA THR A 51 5.65 -1.50 -26.18
C THR A 51 4.99 -2.87 -25.88
N ASP A 52 5.77 -3.94 -25.99
CA ASP A 52 5.36 -5.30 -25.63
C ASP A 52 4.73 -5.31 -24.21
N PRO A 53 3.50 -5.81 -24.01
CA PRO A 53 2.84 -5.92 -22.73
C PRO A 53 3.67 -6.66 -21.66
N HIS A 54 4.49 -7.63 -22.05
CA HIS A 54 5.37 -8.36 -21.12
C HIS A 54 6.48 -7.46 -20.57
N VAL A 55 7.07 -6.61 -21.40
CA VAL A 55 8.09 -5.65 -20.99
C VAL A 55 7.50 -4.62 -20.05
N LEU A 56 6.28 -4.17 -20.33
CA LEU A 56 5.57 -3.22 -19.50
C LEU A 56 5.24 -3.81 -18.12
N ARG A 57 4.70 -5.04 -18.07
CA ARG A 57 4.43 -5.74 -16.82
C ARG A 57 5.71 -5.94 -15.98
N ALA A 58 6.80 -6.34 -16.62
CA ALA A 58 8.10 -6.50 -15.96
C ALA A 58 8.60 -5.17 -15.38
N GLY A 59 8.42 -4.06 -16.08
CA GLY A 59 8.76 -2.72 -15.61
C GLY A 59 7.94 -2.32 -14.38
N VAL A 60 6.64 -2.60 -14.38
CA VAL A 60 5.77 -2.32 -13.23
C VAL A 60 6.13 -3.21 -12.04
N ALA A 61 6.35 -4.50 -12.26
CA ALA A 61 6.79 -5.43 -11.22
C ALA A 61 8.10 -4.96 -10.56
N ARG A 62 9.07 -4.53 -11.35
CA ARG A 62 10.33 -3.96 -10.83
C ARG A 62 10.07 -2.72 -9.97
N ARG A 63 9.19 -1.81 -10.36
CA ARG A 63 8.84 -0.63 -9.57
C ARG A 63 8.21 -1.00 -8.22
N LEU A 64 7.45 -2.08 -8.16
CA LEU A 64 6.92 -2.62 -6.90
C LEU A 64 8.06 -3.16 -6.02
N GLU A 65 8.95 -3.97 -6.61
CA GLU A 65 10.11 -4.53 -5.90
C GLU A 65 11.05 -3.45 -5.33
N GLU A 66 11.25 -2.37 -6.07
CA GLU A 66 12.08 -1.24 -5.65
C GLU A 66 11.52 -0.50 -4.42
N ARG A 67 10.22 -0.66 -4.12
CA ARG A 67 9.60 -0.09 -2.92
C ARG A 67 9.79 -0.93 -1.66
N LEU A 68 10.13 -2.19 -1.81
CA LEU A 68 10.43 -3.04 -0.67
C LEU A 68 11.85 -2.77 -0.16
N THR A 69 11.98 -2.59 1.14
CA THR A 69 13.27 -2.51 1.83
C THR A 69 13.88 -3.90 2.02
N ALA A 70 15.15 -3.96 2.41
CA ALA A 70 15.79 -5.23 2.77
C ALA A 70 15.05 -5.90 3.96
N GLU A 71 14.65 -5.12 4.96
CA GLU A 71 13.88 -5.63 6.11
C GLU A 71 12.51 -6.19 5.69
N ASP A 72 11.81 -5.54 4.75
CA ASP A 72 10.55 -6.06 4.21
C ASP A 72 10.74 -7.46 3.61
N ARG A 73 11.81 -7.65 2.82
CA ARG A 73 12.13 -8.94 2.19
C ARG A 73 12.52 -10.01 3.19
N GLU A 74 13.30 -9.68 4.21
CA GLU A 74 13.65 -10.58 5.31
C GLU A 74 12.40 -11.07 6.06
N ARG A 75 11.36 -10.25 6.12
CA ARG A 75 10.04 -10.56 6.71
C ARG A 75 9.08 -11.22 5.73
N SER A 76 9.58 -11.73 4.60
CA SER A 76 8.77 -12.40 3.59
C SER A 76 7.69 -11.51 2.95
N ALA A 77 7.94 -10.20 2.86
CA ALA A 77 7.11 -9.32 2.06
C ALA A 77 7.19 -9.70 0.59
N HIS A 78 6.10 -9.54 -0.13
CA HIS A 78 6.09 -9.78 -1.56
C HIS A 78 5.20 -8.80 -2.31
N VAL A 79 5.48 -8.66 -3.60
CA VAL A 79 4.74 -7.81 -4.50
C VAL A 79 3.69 -8.61 -5.26
N VAL A 80 2.58 -7.94 -5.56
CA VAL A 80 1.46 -8.49 -6.31
C VAL A 80 1.10 -7.53 -7.42
N LEU A 81 1.11 -8.01 -8.65
CA LEU A 81 0.68 -7.25 -9.82
C LEU A 81 -0.56 -7.90 -10.42
N GLU A 82 -1.69 -7.27 -10.18
CA GLU A 82 -2.97 -7.63 -10.79
C GLU A 82 -3.23 -6.76 -12.03
N THR A 83 -3.96 -7.30 -12.99
CA THR A 83 -4.40 -6.56 -14.17
C THR A 83 -5.91 -6.56 -14.19
N SER A 84 -6.53 -5.39 -14.08
CA SER A 84 -7.98 -5.27 -14.02
C SER A 84 -8.44 -3.87 -14.43
N ASP A 85 -9.55 -3.80 -15.14
CA ASP A 85 -10.25 -2.54 -15.40
C ASP A 85 -11.03 -2.06 -14.17
N HIS A 86 -11.12 -2.90 -13.13
CA HIS A 86 -11.78 -2.63 -11.87
C HIS A 86 -10.81 -2.80 -10.69
N PRO A 87 -9.91 -1.83 -10.43
CA PRO A 87 -8.87 -1.95 -9.41
C PRO A 87 -9.39 -2.30 -8.01
N ALA A 88 -10.55 -1.75 -7.63
CA ALA A 88 -11.15 -2.03 -6.33
C ALA A 88 -11.54 -3.51 -6.19
N GLU A 89 -12.12 -4.11 -7.22
CA GLU A 89 -12.49 -5.53 -7.22
C GLU A 89 -11.25 -6.42 -7.14
N ALA A 90 -10.19 -6.09 -7.88
CA ALA A 90 -8.93 -6.83 -7.83
C ALA A 90 -8.32 -6.81 -6.41
N ILE A 91 -8.33 -5.66 -5.74
CA ILE A 91 -7.87 -5.53 -4.35
C ILE A 91 -8.71 -6.40 -3.41
N ILE A 92 -10.03 -6.36 -3.53
CA ILE A 92 -10.98 -7.09 -2.68
C ILE A 92 -10.83 -8.61 -2.87
N GLU A 93 -10.77 -9.07 -4.13
CA GLU A 93 -10.61 -10.49 -4.43
C GLU A 93 -9.26 -11.01 -3.93
N TYR A 94 -8.20 -10.26 -4.13
CA TYR A 94 -6.90 -10.62 -3.57
C TYR A 94 -6.97 -10.70 -2.03
N ALA A 95 -7.59 -9.72 -1.38
CA ALA A 95 -7.72 -9.70 0.08
C ALA A 95 -8.46 -10.93 0.63
N LYS A 96 -9.49 -11.41 -0.07
CA LYS A 96 -10.20 -12.65 0.28
C LYS A 96 -9.31 -13.88 0.14
N HIS A 97 -8.67 -14.05 -1.03
CA HIS A 97 -7.85 -15.23 -1.33
C HIS A 97 -6.60 -15.32 -0.45
N ALA A 98 -5.91 -14.21 -0.23
CA ALA A 98 -4.71 -14.13 0.60
C ALA A 98 -5.01 -14.04 2.11
N ARG A 99 -6.29 -14.04 2.51
CA ARG A 99 -6.70 -13.91 3.92
C ARG A 99 -6.07 -12.69 4.57
N ILE A 100 -6.24 -11.54 3.95
CA ILE A 100 -5.74 -10.26 4.45
C ILE A 100 -6.54 -9.85 5.70
N ASP A 101 -5.82 -9.46 6.74
CA ASP A 101 -6.40 -9.02 8.01
C ASP A 101 -6.61 -7.51 8.07
N LEU A 102 -5.84 -6.74 7.27
CA LEU A 102 -5.93 -5.29 7.19
C LEU A 102 -5.49 -4.83 5.80
N ILE A 103 -6.30 -3.95 5.18
CA ILE A 103 -5.91 -3.22 3.98
C ILE A 103 -5.47 -1.82 4.40
N VAL A 104 -4.35 -1.33 3.86
CA VAL A 104 -3.87 0.05 4.02
C VAL A 104 -3.76 0.70 2.64
N MET A 105 -4.37 1.85 2.45
CA MET A 105 -4.37 2.52 1.15
C MET A 105 -4.50 4.04 1.26
N GLY A 106 -4.04 4.74 0.24
CA GLY A 106 -4.24 6.19 0.15
C GLY A 106 -5.69 6.55 -0.16
N THR A 107 -6.14 7.70 0.33
CA THR A 107 -7.49 8.21 0.06
C THR A 107 -7.62 8.84 -1.33
N HIS A 108 -6.53 9.28 -1.93
CA HIS A 108 -6.51 9.92 -3.26
C HIS A 108 -5.60 9.13 -4.19
N GLY A 109 -6.09 8.88 -5.40
CA GLY A 109 -5.29 8.34 -6.47
C GLY A 109 -4.42 9.42 -7.17
N ARG A 110 -3.74 9.02 -8.24
CA ARG A 110 -2.84 9.87 -9.04
C ARG A 110 -3.47 11.15 -9.57
N THR A 111 -4.79 11.17 -9.78
CA THR A 111 -5.54 12.28 -10.36
C THR A 111 -5.98 13.35 -9.38
N GLY A 112 -5.74 13.16 -8.07
CA GLY A 112 -5.88 14.13 -6.99
C GLY A 112 -6.91 15.24 -7.22
N VAL A 113 -8.19 14.90 -7.38
CA VAL A 113 -9.23 15.94 -7.49
C VAL A 113 -9.42 16.54 -6.10
N ALA A 114 -8.96 17.77 -5.93
CA ALA A 114 -8.89 18.49 -4.65
C ALA A 114 -10.24 18.64 -3.92
N HIS A 115 -11.34 18.28 -4.54
CA HIS A 115 -12.69 18.42 -4.00
C HIS A 115 -13.35 17.11 -3.55
N LEU A 116 -12.72 15.95 -3.83
CA LEU A 116 -13.20 14.65 -3.38
C LEU A 116 -12.43 14.24 -2.12
N LEU A 117 -13.13 14.05 -1.03
CA LEU A 117 -12.54 13.61 0.25
C LEU A 117 -11.93 12.20 0.18
N VAL A 118 -12.41 11.37 -0.73
CA VAL A 118 -11.95 9.98 -0.93
C VAL A 118 -12.03 9.63 -2.41
N GLY A 119 -10.99 9.00 -2.98
CA GLY A 119 -10.98 8.52 -4.36
C GLY A 119 -11.93 7.33 -4.56
N SER A 120 -12.40 7.14 -5.81
CA SER A 120 -13.38 6.11 -6.16
C SER A 120 -12.96 4.69 -5.80
N VAL A 121 -11.69 4.34 -5.98
CA VAL A 121 -11.15 3.02 -5.61
C VAL A 121 -11.17 2.84 -4.09
N ALA A 122 -10.69 3.84 -3.34
CA ALA A 122 -10.68 3.79 -1.88
C ALA A 122 -12.10 3.72 -1.31
N GLU A 123 -13.05 4.48 -1.84
CA GLU A 123 -14.45 4.42 -1.43
C GLU A 123 -15.05 3.03 -1.65
N CYS A 124 -14.83 2.44 -2.82
CA CYS A 124 -15.33 1.10 -3.13
C CYS A 124 -14.71 0.05 -2.19
N VAL A 125 -13.40 0.09 -1.96
CA VAL A 125 -12.71 -0.85 -1.07
C VAL A 125 -13.23 -0.71 0.36
N VAL A 126 -13.35 0.51 0.90
CA VAL A 126 -13.89 0.75 2.26
C VAL A 126 -15.28 0.15 2.44
N ARG A 127 -16.12 0.24 1.41
CA ARG A 127 -17.50 -0.27 1.48
C ARG A 127 -17.62 -1.79 1.40
N THR A 128 -16.69 -2.45 0.71
CA THR A 128 -16.87 -3.86 0.29
C THR A 128 -15.74 -4.80 0.70
N ALA A 129 -14.69 -4.29 1.34
CA ALA A 129 -13.56 -5.09 1.79
C ALA A 129 -13.97 -6.18 2.80
N PRO A 130 -13.34 -7.36 2.75
CA PRO A 130 -13.61 -8.45 3.70
C PRO A 130 -12.99 -8.24 5.09
N CYS A 131 -12.19 -7.18 5.26
CA CYS A 131 -11.45 -6.87 6.48
C CYS A 131 -11.43 -5.36 6.72
N PRO A 132 -10.96 -4.87 7.90
CA PRO A 132 -10.76 -3.45 8.16
C PRO A 132 -9.87 -2.78 7.10
N VAL A 133 -10.14 -1.51 6.84
CA VAL A 133 -9.39 -0.69 5.90
C VAL A 133 -8.88 0.56 6.61
N LEU A 134 -7.57 0.76 6.60
CA LEU A 134 -6.92 1.98 7.05
C LEU A 134 -6.66 2.87 5.83
N THR A 135 -7.31 4.01 5.79
CA THR A 135 -7.07 5.00 4.74
C THR A 135 -6.10 6.07 5.21
N VAL A 136 -5.12 6.39 4.37
CA VAL A 136 -4.08 7.38 4.64
C VAL A 136 -4.22 8.54 3.68
N ARG A 137 -4.24 9.73 4.22
CA ARG A 137 -4.31 10.99 3.48
C ARG A 137 -2.92 11.60 3.32
N HIS A 138 -2.66 12.30 2.24
CA HIS A 138 -1.40 12.99 2.03
C HIS A 138 -1.65 14.40 1.46
N PRO A 139 -0.96 15.47 1.96
CA PRO A 139 -0.08 15.45 3.13
C PRO A 139 -0.87 15.46 4.43
N GLU A 140 -0.37 14.81 5.45
CA GLU A 140 -0.97 14.77 6.78
C GLU A 140 0.05 14.69 7.92
N HIS A 141 -0.49 14.81 9.14
CA HIS A 141 0.32 14.63 10.34
C HIS A 141 0.86 13.19 10.40
N GLU A 142 2.16 13.05 10.23
CA GLU A 142 2.84 11.77 10.31
C GLU A 142 3.08 11.39 11.76
N PHE A 143 2.62 10.22 12.17
CA PHE A 143 2.97 9.63 13.47
C PHE A 143 3.85 8.38 13.37
N VAL A 144 4.15 7.92 12.16
CA VAL A 144 5.17 6.91 11.90
C VAL A 144 6.50 7.65 11.76
N LEU A 145 7.23 7.69 12.85
CA LEU A 145 8.58 8.25 12.86
C LEU A 145 9.56 7.20 12.33
N PRO A 146 10.61 7.60 11.60
CA PRO A 146 11.72 6.71 11.33
C PRO A 146 12.24 6.17 12.67
N ASP A 147 12.69 4.92 12.70
CA ASP A 147 13.24 4.30 13.90
C ASP A 147 14.24 5.28 14.51
N ALA A 148 13.87 5.91 15.61
CA ALA A 148 14.68 6.93 16.22
C ALA A 148 16.00 6.31 16.65
N ALA A 149 17.11 6.89 16.22
CA ALA A 149 18.34 6.76 16.99
C ALA A 149 18.00 7.04 18.47
N PRO A 150 18.54 6.26 19.42
CA PRO A 150 18.13 6.32 20.81
C PRO A 150 18.11 7.77 21.29
N ALA A 151 16.97 8.19 21.82
CA ALA A 151 16.77 9.54 22.29
C ALA A 151 17.93 9.93 23.22
N VAL A 152 18.71 10.89 22.80
CA VAL A 152 19.60 11.59 23.71
C VAL A 152 18.68 12.23 24.74
N GLN A 153 18.64 11.66 25.96
CA GLN A 153 17.98 12.29 27.08
C GLN A 153 18.58 13.67 27.24
N GLU A 154 17.86 14.70 26.83
CA GLU A 154 18.18 16.06 27.27
C GLU A 154 18.08 16.08 28.77
N MET A 155 19.22 16.07 29.42
CA MET A 155 19.35 16.38 30.83
C MET A 155 18.83 17.80 31.02
N ARG A 156 17.66 17.94 31.63
CA ARG A 156 17.18 19.23 32.12
C ARG A 156 18.21 19.76 33.12
N PRO A 157 18.74 20.96 32.93
CA PRO A 157 19.55 21.57 33.98
C PRO A 157 18.67 21.90 35.20
N SER A 158 19.20 21.61 36.35
CA SER A 158 18.63 21.89 37.67
C SER A 158 18.46 23.36 37.91
#